data_7483ebe083664463920056a59f8cb8d7
#
_entry.id   7483ebe083664463920056a59f8cb8d7
#
_cell.length_a   1.000
_cell.length_b   1.000
_cell.length_c   1.000
_cell.angle_alpha   90.00
_cell.angle_beta   90.00
_cell.angle_gamma   90.00
#
_symmetry.space_group_name_H-M   'P 1'
#
loop_
_entity.id
_entity.type
_entity.pdbx_description
1 polymer ?
#
loop_
_entity_poly.entity_id
_entity_poly.type
_entity_poly.pdbx_seq_one_letter_code
_entity_poly.pdbx_strand_id
1 'polypeptide(L)' 'MKNQEPQKETESITAQLVPMVIEKTQFGERAFDIFSRLLKERIIFLTGAIDDHVANLVVAQLLFLQSE' A
#
# COMPACT_ATOMS: atom_id res chain seq x y z
N MET A 1 -0.51 25.83 12.36
CA MET A 1 -0.81 25.83 11.66
C MET A 1 -0.33 25.63 10.50
N LYS A 2 0.30 26.12 9.95
CA LYS A 2 0.74 25.90 8.81
C LYS A 2 1.78 25.01 8.69
N ASN A 3 2.41 24.57 9.61
CA ASN A 3 3.52 23.70 9.48
C ASN A 3 3.11 22.34 9.04
N GLN A 4 1.87 22.04 8.91
CA GLN A 4 1.53 20.75 8.44
C GLN A 4 1.52 20.65 6.96
N GLU A 5 1.63 21.73 6.25
CA GLU A 5 1.50 21.65 4.84
C GLU A 5 2.59 20.92 4.15
N PRO A 6 3.88 21.01 4.51
CA PRO A 6 4.88 20.23 3.85
C PRO A 6 4.61 18.73 3.98
N GLN A 7 4.13 18.33 5.15
CA GLN A 7 3.83 16.95 5.37
C GLN A 7 2.67 16.50 4.50
N LYS A 8 1.66 17.35 4.36
CA LYS A 8 0.56 17.02 3.51
C LYS A 8 0.97 16.91 2.06
N GLU A 9 1.87 17.75 1.63
CA GLU A 9 2.31 17.68 0.27
C GLU A 9 3.05 16.40 0.01
N THR A 10 3.86 15.95 0.96
CA THR A 10 4.57 14.70 0.81
C THR A 10 3.60 13.54 0.70
N GLU A 11 2.57 13.55 1.52
CA GLU A 11 1.59 12.49 1.47
C GLU A 11 0.83 12.49 0.16
N SER A 12 0.51 13.67 -0.35
CA SER A 12 -0.17 13.76 -1.63
C SER A 12 0.67 13.21 -2.75
N ILE A 13 1.95 13.55 -2.77
CA ILE A 13 2.83 13.07 -3.82
C ILE A 13 2.94 11.56 -3.75
N THR A 14 3.08 11.01 -2.56
CA THR A 14 3.17 9.58 -2.39
C THR A 14 1.90 8.90 -2.89
N ALA A 15 0.75 9.46 -2.55
CA ALA A 15 -0.50 8.87 -2.99
C ALA A 15 -0.63 8.89 -4.50
N GLN A 16 -0.10 9.93 -5.15
CA GLN A 16 -0.19 10.02 -6.60
C GLN A 16 0.71 9.00 -7.28
N LEU A 17 1.78 8.56 -6.60
CA LEU A 17 2.67 7.59 -7.18
C LEU A 17 2.18 6.17 -7.03
N VAL A 18 1.15 5.94 -6.22
CA VAL A 18 0.61 4.61 -6.00
C VAL A 18 -0.76 4.54 -6.67
N PRO A 19 -0.89 3.75 -7.72
CA PRO A 19 -2.18 3.66 -8.42
C PRO A 19 -3.25 3.10 -7.50
N MET A 20 -4.46 3.62 -7.66
CA MET A 20 -5.59 3.16 -6.89
C MET A 20 -6.54 2.39 -7.79
N VAL A 21 -7.17 1.38 -7.23
CA VAL A 21 -8.18 0.61 -7.95
C VAL A 21 -9.48 0.66 -7.16
N ILE A 22 -10.59 0.63 -7.87
CA ILE A 22 -11.89 0.69 -7.23
C ILE A 22 -12.59 -0.62 -7.48
N GLU A 23 -13.08 -1.21 -6.40
CA GLU A 23 -13.74 -2.49 -6.47
C GLU A 23 -15.19 -2.31 -6.03
N LYS A 24 -16.12 -2.83 -6.80
CA LYS A 24 -17.53 -2.76 -6.44
C LYS A 24 -17.91 -4.01 -5.68
N THR A 25 -18.64 -3.81 -4.59
CA THR A 25 -19.13 -4.92 -3.79
C THR A 25 -20.60 -4.70 -3.53
N GLN A 26 -21.25 -5.68 -2.96
CA GLN A 26 -22.66 -5.53 -2.62
C GLN A 26 -22.87 -4.48 -1.53
N PHE A 27 -21.82 -4.08 -0.84
CA PHE A 27 -21.91 -3.06 0.19
C PHE A 27 -21.46 -1.70 -0.32
N GLY A 28 -21.18 -1.56 -1.62
CA GLY A 28 -20.74 -0.30 -2.18
C GLY A 28 -19.39 -0.43 -2.80
N GLU A 29 -18.79 0.72 -3.12
CA GLU A 29 -17.47 0.74 -3.75
C GLU A 29 -16.41 0.92 -2.71
N ARG A 30 -15.27 0.25 -2.90
CA ARG A 30 -14.13 0.39 -2.02
C ARG A 30 -12.90 0.69 -2.84
N ALA A 31 -12.04 1.56 -2.34
CA ALA A 31 -10.81 1.92 -3.01
C ALA A 31 -9.64 1.26 -2.30
N PHE A 32 -8.74 0.68 -3.08
CA PHE A 32 -7.53 0.08 -2.57
C PHE A 32 -6.36 0.61 -3.38
N ASP A 33 -5.19 0.78 -2.76
CA ASP A 33 -4.00 0.96 -3.57
C ASP A 33 -3.69 -0.39 -4.22
N ILE A 34 -2.99 -0.34 -5.36
CA ILE A 34 -2.77 -1.55 -6.14
C ILE A 34 -2.03 -2.61 -5.33
N PHE A 35 -1.10 -2.21 -4.48
CA PHE A 35 -0.32 -3.19 -3.73
C PHE A 35 -1.18 -3.91 -2.69
N SER A 36 -2.07 -3.18 -2.03
CA SER A 36 -2.99 -3.79 -1.09
C SER A 36 -3.95 -4.74 -1.79
N ARG A 37 -4.40 -4.36 -2.98
CA ARG A 37 -5.31 -5.22 -3.73
C ARG A 37 -4.61 -6.51 -4.15
N LEU A 38 -3.35 -6.41 -4.58
CA LEU A 38 -2.58 -7.60 -4.91
C LEU A 38 -2.40 -8.50 -3.70
N LEU A 39 -2.20 -7.90 -2.53
CA LEU A 39 -2.02 -8.69 -1.32
C LEU A 39 -3.23 -9.53 -1.00
N LYS A 40 -4.43 -9.05 -1.33
CA LYS A 40 -5.64 -9.84 -1.14
C LYS A 40 -5.58 -11.14 -1.94
N GLU A 41 -4.87 -11.13 -3.06
CA GLU A 41 -4.70 -12.32 -3.87
C GLU A 41 -3.43 -13.06 -3.50
N ARG A 42 -2.84 -12.72 -2.36
CA ARG A 42 -1.63 -13.35 -1.84
C ARG A 42 -0.43 -13.07 -2.74
N ILE A 43 -0.38 -11.88 -3.31
CA ILE A 43 0.73 -11.45 -4.16
C ILE A 43 1.45 -10.32 -3.47
N ILE A 44 2.74 -10.48 -3.24
CA ILE A 44 3.58 -9.43 -2.69
C ILE A 44 4.44 -8.93 -3.84
N PHE A 45 4.27 -7.64 -4.17
CA PHE A 45 4.99 -7.08 -5.30
C PHE A 45 6.27 -6.45 -4.79
N LEU A 46 7.40 -6.94 -5.31
CA LEU A 46 8.70 -6.49 -4.84
C LEU A 46 9.46 -5.94 -6.00
N THR A 47 9.96 -4.72 -5.87
CA THR A 47 10.69 -4.07 -6.93
C THR A 47 11.76 -3.18 -6.32
N GLY A 48 12.83 -2.96 -7.06
CA GLY A 48 13.91 -2.11 -6.60
C GLY A 48 14.90 -2.85 -5.73
N ALA A 49 15.78 -2.08 -5.10
CA ALA A 49 16.81 -2.67 -4.26
C ALA A 49 16.21 -3.15 -2.95
N ILE A 50 16.76 -4.24 -2.43
CA ILE A 50 16.30 -4.78 -1.17
C ILE A 50 17.28 -4.34 -0.08
N ASP A 51 16.76 -3.61 0.89
CA ASP A 51 17.52 -3.21 2.06
C ASP A 51 16.74 -3.69 3.28
N ASP A 52 17.24 -3.33 4.47
CA ASP A 52 16.61 -3.80 5.69
C ASP A 52 15.18 -3.36 5.81
N HIS A 53 14.89 -2.14 5.38
CA HIS A 53 13.52 -1.63 5.46
C HIS A 53 12.58 -2.42 4.55
N VAL A 54 13.00 -2.66 3.32
CA VAL A 54 12.21 -3.43 2.37
C VAL A 54 12.04 -4.85 2.86
N ALA A 55 13.10 -5.45 3.39
CA ALA A 55 13.02 -6.81 3.90
C ALA A 55 12.02 -6.91 5.04
N ASN A 56 12.00 -5.92 5.93
CA ASN A 56 11.05 -5.93 7.04
C ASN A 56 9.63 -5.83 6.55
N LEU A 57 9.39 -5.03 5.52
CA LEU A 57 8.05 -4.91 4.96
C LEU A 57 7.59 -6.21 4.32
N VAL A 58 8.51 -6.90 3.64
CA VAL A 58 8.15 -8.18 3.02
C VAL A 58 7.83 -9.21 4.10
N VAL A 59 8.65 -9.27 5.14
CA VAL A 59 8.40 -10.22 6.21
C VAL A 59 7.07 -9.94 6.89
N ALA A 60 6.74 -8.66 7.11
CA ALA A 60 5.47 -8.31 7.72
C ALA A 60 4.30 -8.78 6.87
N GLN A 61 4.40 -8.62 5.56
CA GLN A 61 3.33 -9.06 4.67
C GLN A 61 3.22 -10.58 4.64
N LEU A 62 4.35 -11.27 4.70
CA LEU A 62 4.31 -12.73 4.75
C LEU A 62 3.65 -13.22 6.02
N LEU A 63 3.96 -12.58 7.14
CA LEU A 63 3.33 -12.95 8.41
C LEU A 63 1.83 -12.69 8.38
N PHE A 64 1.43 -11.58 7.77
CA PHE A 64 0.02 -11.28 7.62
C PHE A 64 -0.69 -12.36 6.80
N LEU A 65 -0.10 -12.73 5.67
CA LEU A 65 -0.70 -13.74 4.82
C LEU A 65 -0.75 -15.10 5.50
N GLN A 66 0.25 -15.39 6.31
CA GLN A 66 0.26 -16.66 7.03
C GLN A 66 -0.86 -16.72 8.05
N SER A 67 -1.25 -15.59 8.61
CA SER A 67 -2.28 -15.57 9.65
C SER A 67 -3.68 -15.63 9.08
N GLU A 68 -3.83 -15.49 7.77
CA GLU A 68 -5.17 -15.50 7.15
C GLU A 68 -5.69 -16.90 6.81
#